data_1c35940cb305c6207c2027b00842b63b
#
_entry.id   1c35940cb305c6207c2027b00842b63b
#
_cell.length_a   1.000
_cell.length_b   1.000
_cell.length_c   1.000
_cell.angle_alpha   90.00
_cell.angle_beta   90.00
_cell.angle_gamma   90.00
#
_symmetry.space_group_name_H-M   'P 1'
#
loop_
_entity.id
_entity.type
_entity.pdbx_description
1 polymer ?
#
loop_
_entity_poly.entity_id
_entity_poly.type
_entity_poly.pdbx_seq_one_letter_code
_entity_poly.pdbx_strand_id
1 'polypeptide(L)'
;MASNPVLAIVFSAVLAATAGCASGPPAPPEVPGALQPPAGQALFLEALASGVQIYECAPKADQPSTFEWAFRAPEAALVDRAGRSLGKHYAGPTWESPDGSSVVGEVKGRDPGPDPSAIPWLLLNAKSTSGNGVFTPTKSIQRVRTVAGVAPAEACTAAKAKQIARVPYTAAYYFYRAAP
;
A
#
# COMPACT_ATOMS: atom_id res chain seq x y z
N MET A 1 -36.76 43.27 -60.98
CA MET A 1 -36.79 43.23 -59.50
C MET A 1 -36.46 41.82 -59.06
N ALA A 2 -35.24 41.61 -58.63
CA ALA A 2 -34.78 40.30 -58.22
C ALA A 2 -34.47 40.34 -56.72
N SER A 3 -35.27 39.59 -55.95
CA SER A 3 -35.08 39.45 -54.48
C SER A 3 -34.10 38.33 -54.17
N ASN A 4 -33.01 38.68 -53.53
CA ASN A 4 -32.04 37.66 -52.97
C ASN A 4 -32.54 37.18 -51.63
N PRO A 5 -32.57 35.87 -51.38
CA PRO A 5 -32.74 35.32 -50.03
C PRO A 5 -31.42 35.32 -49.24
N VAL A 6 -31.42 35.93 -48.04
CA VAL A 6 -30.34 35.90 -47.09
C VAL A 6 -30.39 34.55 -46.35
N LEU A 7 -29.37 33.74 -46.53
CA LEU A 7 -29.22 32.46 -45.84
C LEU A 7 -28.60 32.70 -44.42
N ALA A 8 -29.42 32.53 -43.39
CA ALA A 8 -28.96 32.63 -42.00
C ALA A 8 -28.31 31.31 -41.57
N ILE A 9 -27.02 31.35 -41.36
CA ILE A 9 -26.25 30.19 -40.81
C ILE A 9 -26.37 30.25 -39.30
N VAL A 10 -27.07 29.28 -38.70
CA VAL A 10 -27.15 29.10 -37.25
C VAL A 10 -25.94 28.24 -36.81
N PHE A 11 -24.99 28.86 -36.12
CA PHE A 11 -23.91 28.17 -35.45
C PHE A 11 -24.41 27.56 -34.14
N SER A 12 -24.62 26.23 -34.09
CA SER A 12 -24.88 25.52 -32.85
C SER A 12 -23.54 25.24 -32.13
N ALA A 13 -23.30 25.97 -31.05
CA ALA A 13 -22.17 25.72 -30.17
C ALA A 13 -22.44 24.44 -29.31
N VAL A 14 -21.74 23.34 -29.60
CA VAL A 14 -21.77 22.14 -28.78
C VAL A 14 -20.85 22.38 -27.57
N LEU A 15 -21.44 22.58 -26.40
CA LEU A 15 -20.73 22.63 -25.12
C LEU A 15 -20.33 21.19 -24.74
N ALA A 16 -19.06 20.82 -24.93
CA ALA A 16 -18.50 19.57 -24.42
C ALA A 16 -18.30 19.70 -22.90
N ALA A 17 -19.20 19.12 -22.12
CA ALA A 17 -19.01 18.96 -20.67
C ALA A 17 -17.90 17.94 -20.40
N THR A 18 -16.71 18.40 -20.03
CA THR A 18 -15.64 17.53 -19.50
C THR A 18 -16.06 17.09 -18.09
N ALA A 19 -16.56 15.86 -17.96
CA ALA A 19 -16.75 15.21 -16.66
C ALA A 19 -15.37 14.95 -16.05
N GLY A 20 -14.87 15.89 -15.26
CA GLY A 20 -13.72 15.69 -14.42
C GLY A 20 -14.07 14.66 -13.36
N CYS A 21 -13.48 13.46 -13.41
CA CYS A 21 -13.51 12.51 -12.30
C CYS A 21 -12.79 13.15 -11.11
N ALA A 22 -13.49 13.87 -10.27
CA ALA A 22 -12.98 14.27 -8.96
C ALA A 22 -12.78 12.98 -8.14
N SER A 23 -11.53 12.56 -7.96
CA SER A 23 -11.20 11.50 -7.03
C SER A 23 -11.53 11.99 -5.62
N GLY A 24 -12.66 11.53 -5.07
CA GLY A 24 -13.03 11.81 -3.69
C GLY A 24 -11.93 11.34 -2.71
N PRO A 25 -11.96 11.78 -1.45
CA PRO A 25 -11.03 11.28 -0.43
C PRO A 25 -11.11 9.75 -0.36
N PRO A 26 -10.00 9.06 -0.03
CA PRO A 26 -10.01 7.61 0.09
C PRO A 26 -11.04 7.18 1.13
N ALA A 27 -11.83 6.14 0.80
CA ALA A 27 -12.74 5.52 1.75
C ALA A 27 -12.01 4.39 2.50
N PRO A 28 -12.30 4.18 3.81
CA PRO A 28 -11.77 3.05 4.54
C PRO A 28 -12.09 1.72 3.83
N PRO A 29 -11.15 0.76 3.79
CA PRO A 29 -11.43 -0.54 3.23
C PRO A 29 -12.34 -1.35 4.15
N GLU A 30 -13.15 -2.25 3.56
CA GLU A 30 -13.84 -3.28 4.33
C GLU A 30 -12.81 -4.31 4.81
N VAL A 31 -12.79 -4.57 6.14
CA VAL A 31 -11.85 -5.48 6.77
C VAL A 31 -12.50 -6.24 7.91
N PRO A 32 -12.00 -7.45 8.25
CA PRO A 32 -12.37 -8.13 9.49
C PRO A 32 -12.20 -7.27 10.74
N GLY A 33 -12.99 -7.51 11.78
CA GLY A 33 -12.97 -6.72 13.02
C GLY A 33 -11.58 -6.60 13.68
N ALA A 34 -10.76 -7.67 13.59
CA ALA A 34 -9.38 -7.67 14.12
C ALA A 34 -8.44 -6.66 13.41
N LEU A 35 -8.81 -6.18 12.24
CA LEU A 35 -8.04 -5.21 11.46
C LEU A 35 -8.66 -3.81 11.47
N GLN A 36 -9.75 -3.58 12.20
CA GLN A 36 -10.35 -2.25 12.35
C GLN A 36 -9.42 -1.34 13.15
N PRO A 37 -9.16 -0.11 12.67
CA PRO A 37 -8.44 0.89 13.44
C PRO A 37 -9.19 1.20 14.75
N PRO A 38 -8.48 1.58 15.84
CA PRO A 38 -9.12 2.03 17.06
C PRO A 38 -10.12 3.18 16.83
N ALA A 39 -11.18 3.23 17.62
CA ALA A 39 -12.14 4.34 17.59
C ALA A 39 -11.44 5.70 17.81
N GLY A 40 -12.00 6.77 17.23
CA GLY A 40 -11.40 8.11 17.28
C GLY A 40 -10.25 8.32 16.30
N GLN A 41 -10.11 7.45 15.30
CA GLN A 41 -9.17 7.64 14.21
C GLN A 41 -9.91 7.82 12.88
N ALA A 42 -9.34 8.65 12.00
CA ALA A 42 -9.85 8.93 10.67
C ALA A 42 -8.80 8.60 9.60
N LEU A 43 -9.24 8.00 8.51
CA LEU A 43 -8.40 7.77 7.34
C LEU A 43 -7.97 9.12 6.73
N PHE A 44 -6.68 9.28 6.43
CA PHE A 44 -6.19 10.50 5.81
C PHE A 44 -5.32 10.26 4.56
N LEU A 45 -4.76 9.05 4.40
CA LEU A 45 -3.88 8.74 3.29
C LEU A 45 -4.06 7.29 2.86
N GLU A 46 -4.09 7.06 1.54
CA GLU A 46 -3.94 5.75 0.90
C GLU A 46 -2.64 5.76 0.09
N ALA A 47 -1.84 4.71 0.21
CA ALA A 47 -0.66 4.48 -0.60
C ALA A 47 -0.72 3.10 -1.24
N LEU A 48 -0.52 3.03 -2.55
CA LEU A 48 -0.39 1.80 -3.29
C LEU A 48 1.09 1.41 -3.34
N ALA A 49 1.39 0.18 -2.96
CA ALA A 49 2.74 -0.36 -2.91
C ALA A 49 2.97 -1.37 -4.03
N SER A 50 4.12 -1.27 -4.68
CA SER A 50 4.64 -2.26 -5.61
C SER A 50 6.12 -2.49 -5.33
N GLY A 51 6.50 -3.76 -5.14
CA GLY A 51 7.87 -4.11 -4.78
C GLY A 51 8.06 -5.58 -4.52
N VAL A 52 8.93 -5.92 -3.55
CA VAL A 52 9.27 -7.29 -3.21
C VAL A 52 9.23 -7.55 -1.71
N GLN A 53 8.88 -8.78 -1.34
CA GLN A 53 9.19 -9.36 -0.03
C GLN A 53 10.52 -10.09 -0.14
N ILE A 54 11.45 -9.81 0.76
CA ILE A 54 12.79 -10.38 0.79
C ILE A 54 12.81 -11.51 1.80
N TYR A 55 13.19 -12.69 1.35
CA TYR A 55 13.38 -13.88 2.16
C TYR A 55 14.83 -14.36 2.07
N GLU A 56 15.33 -14.94 3.14
CA GLU A 56 16.61 -15.62 3.17
C GLU A 56 16.41 -17.08 3.56
N CYS A 57 17.03 -17.99 2.83
CA CYS A 57 17.08 -19.38 3.23
C CYS A 57 18.00 -19.53 4.45
N ALA A 58 17.43 -19.75 5.62
CA ALA A 58 18.13 -19.77 6.91
C ALA A 58 17.69 -20.97 7.76
N PRO A 59 18.54 -21.42 8.70
CA PRO A 59 18.12 -22.38 9.72
C PRO A 59 16.94 -21.82 10.53
N LYS A 60 15.97 -22.67 10.88
CA LYS A 60 14.92 -22.32 11.83
C LYS A 60 15.50 -22.04 13.20
N ALA A 61 14.99 -21.01 13.89
CA ALA A 61 15.50 -20.60 15.19
C ALA A 61 15.38 -21.70 16.26
N ASP A 62 14.30 -22.47 16.22
CA ASP A 62 13.97 -23.56 17.16
C ASP A 62 14.46 -24.94 16.69
N GLN A 63 14.84 -25.08 15.41
CA GLN A 63 15.29 -26.33 14.78
C GLN A 63 16.45 -26.07 13.82
N PRO A 64 17.70 -25.85 14.30
CA PRO A 64 18.82 -25.41 13.46
C PRO A 64 19.22 -26.37 12.32
N SER A 65 18.84 -27.66 12.41
CA SER A 65 19.02 -28.65 11.34
C SER A 65 17.97 -28.54 10.20
N THR A 66 16.89 -27.77 10.41
CA THR A 66 15.82 -27.53 9.44
C THR A 66 15.94 -26.14 8.87
N PHE A 67 15.76 -25.99 7.57
CA PHE A 67 15.86 -24.69 6.88
C PHE A 67 14.49 -24.19 6.44
N GLU A 68 14.33 -22.87 6.40
CA GLU A 68 13.15 -22.19 5.91
C GLU A 68 13.48 -20.89 5.17
N TRP A 69 12.56 -20.43 4.34
CA TRP A 69 12.60 -19.08 3.80
C TRP A 69 12.16 -18.09 4.88
N ALA A 70 13.12 -17.57 5.64
CA ALA A 70 12.86 -16.60 6.68
C ALA A 70 12.62 -15.21 6.07
N PHE A 71 11.48 -14.57 6.39
CA PHE A 71 11.22 -13.20 5.98
C PHE A 71 12.23 -12.24 6.60
N ARG A 72 12.78 -11.34 5.79
CA ARG A 72 13.76 -10.33 6.22
C ARG A 72 13.20 -8.91 6.17
N ALA A 73 12.64 -8.49 5.04
CA ALA A 73 12.15 -7.13 4.86
C ALA A 73 11.24 -7.02 3.64
N PRO A 74 10.32 -6.05 3.61
CA PRO A 74 9.75 -5.54 2.36
C PRO A 74 10.72 -4.53 1.73
N GLU A 75 10.57 -4.32 0.43
CA GLU A 75 11.17 -3.21 -0.31
C GLU A 75 10.18 -2.83 -1.41
N ALA A 76 9.56 -1.66 -1.31
CA ALA A 76 8.54 -1.23 -2.24
C ALA A 76 8.52 0.28 -2.45
N ALA A 77 8.16 0.70 -3.66
CA ALA A 77 7.76 2.06 -3.97
C ALA A 77 6.31 2.28 -3.54
N LEU A 78 6.01 3.49 -3.11
CA LEU A 78 4.69 3.95 -2.71
C LEU A 78 4.21 5.05 -3.66
N VAL A 79 2.99 4.91 -4.17
CA VAL A 79 2.34 5.91 -5.02
C VAL A 79 0.92 6.18 -4.54
N ASP A 80 0.38 7.35 -4.88
CA ASP A 80 -1.04 7.63 -4.73
C ASP A 80 -1.86 7.06 -5.89
N ARG A 81 -3.19 7.24 -5.87
CA ARG A 81 -4.08 6.78 -6.95
C ARG A 81 -3.81 7.41 -8.32
N ALA A 82 -3.15 8.56 -8.35
CA ALA A 82 -2.75 9.23 -9.60
C ALA A 82 -1.35 8.80 -10.08
N GLY A 83 -0.70 7.85 -9.38
CA GLY A 83 0.64 7.38 -9.70
C GLY A 83 1.77 8.31 -9.23
N ARG A 84 1.46 9.36 -8.45
CA ARG A 84 2.47 10.27 -7.91
C ARG A 84 3.21 9.61 -6.75
N SER A 85 4.52 9.76 -6.71
CA SER A 85 5.35 9.17 -5.65
C SER A 85 4.98 9.72 -4.28
N LEU A 86 4.76 8.80 -3.33
CA LEU A 86 4.59 9.07 -1.90
C LEU A 86 5.83 8.69 -1.08
N GLY A 87 6.73 7.87 -1.66
CA GLY A 87 7.94 7.45 -0.97
C GLY A 87 8.23 5.96 -1.12
N LYS A 88 8.75 5.36 -0.06
CA LYS A 88 9.20 3.95 -0.02
C LYS A 88 8.76 3.24 1.26
N HIS A 89 8.69 1.91 1.17
CA HIS A 89 8.44 1.01 2.30
C HIS A 89 9.57 0.00 2.39
N TYR A 90 10.13 -0.19 3.60
CA TYR A 90 11.27 -1.05 3.83
C TYR A 90 11.28 -1.63 5.25
N ALA A 91 12.40 -2.25 5.63
CA ALA A 91 12.57 -2.91 6.93
C ALA A 91 12.16 -2.04 8.13
N GLY A 92 11.59 -2.69 9.14
CA GLY A 92 11.23 -2.08 10.40
C GLY A 92 9.81 -2.31 10.93
N PRO A 93 8.74 -2.51 10.13
CA PRO A 93 8.41 -2.00 8.81
C PRO A 93 8.31 -0.46 8.82
N THR A 94 8.96 0.18 7.87
CA THR A 94 9.04 1.64 7.79
C THR A 94 8.42 2.16 6.50
N TRP A 95 7.68 3.25 6.57
CA TRP A 95 7.23 4.07 5.44
C TRP A 95 7.89 5.43 5.54
N GLU A 96 8.55 5.86 4.48
CA GLU A 96 9.31 7.11 4.42
C GLU A 96 8.96 7.89 3.16
N SER A 97 8.70 9.18 3.32
CA SER A 97 8.37 10.11 2.25
C SER A 97 9.58 10.98 1.87
N PRO A 98 9.67 11.45 0.62
CA PRO A 98 10.67 12.43 0.21
C PRO A 98 10.62 13.76 0.97
N ASP A 99 9.50 14.05 1.66
CA ASP A 99 9.36 15.23 2.54
C ASP A 99 10.14 15.12 3.86
N GLY A 100 10.84 13.99 4.08
CA GLY A 100 11.62 13.72 5.29
C GLY A 100 10.81 13.12 6.44
N SER A 101 9.50 12.93 6.28
CA SER A 101 8.68 12.26 7.30
C SER A 101 8.74 10.75 7.16
N SER A 102 8.66 10.06 8.30
CA SER A 102 8.54 8.60 8.32
C SER A 102 7.68 8.09 9.46
N VAL A 103 7.21 6.85 9.32
CA VAL A 103 6.54 6.10 10.37
C VAL A 103 7.08 4.66 10.41
N VAL A 104 7.37 4.17 11.60
CA VAL A 104 7.68 2.76 11.89
C VAL A 104 6.43 2.11 12.47
N GLY A 105 6.02 0.98 11.90
CA GLY A 105 4.87 0.22 12.36
C GLY A 105 5.22 -0.93 13.28
N GLU A 106 4.24 -1.34 14.08
CA GLU A 106 4.28 -2.55 14.89
C GLU A 106 2.99 -3.34 14.66
N VAL A 107 3.10 -4.62 14.30
CA VAL A 107 1.94 -5.46 13.98
C VAL A 107 1.08 -5.64 15.22
N LYS A 108 -0.21 -5.23 15.12
CA LYS A 108 -1.24 -5.36 16.15
C LYS A 108 -2.23 -6.47 15.85
N GLY A 109 -2.61 -6.62 14.58
CA GLY A 109 -3.57 -7.63 14.12
C GLY A 109 -3.14 -8.20 12.77
N ARG A 110 -3.57 -9.45 12.52
CA ARG A 110 -3.30 -10.19 11.28
C ARG A 110 -4.54 -10.95 10.86
N ASP A 111 -4.77 -11.00 9.56
CA ASP A 111 -5.80 -11.82 8.92
C ASP A 111 -5.22 -12.39 7.62
N PRO A 112 -5.48 -13.66 7.27
CA PRO A 112 -4.96 -14.24 6.03
C PRO A 112 -5.39 -13.49 4.77
N GLY A 113 -6.49 -12.75 4.83
CA GLY A 113 -7.10 -12.12 3.67
C GLY A 113 -7.82 -13.13 2.78
N PRO A 114 -8.42 -12.68 1.66
CA PRO A 114 -9.21 -13.52 0.77
C PRO A 114 -8.36 -14.40 -0.16
N ASP A 115 -7.08 -14.08 -0.35
CA ASP A 115 -6.17 -14.80 -1.24
C ASP A 115 -5.07 -15.51 -0.44
N PRO A 116 -5.12 -16.85 -0.29
CA PRO A 116 -4.12 -17.61 0.45
C PRO A 116 -2.75 -17.63 -0.23
N SER A 117 -2.64 -17.23 -1.50
CA SER A 117 -1.37 -17.09 -2.22
C SER A 117 -0.70 -15.72 -2.01
N ALA A 118 -1.34 -14.83 -1.25
CA ALA A 118 -0.81 -13.51 -0.95
C ALA A 118 -0.36 -13.39 0.51
N ILE A 119 0.54 -12.44 0.76
CA ILE A 119 0.93 -12.10 2.15
C ILE A 119 -0.30 -11.60 2.93
N PRO A 120 -0.41 -11.91 4.24
CA PRO A 120 -1.60 -11.61 5.03
C PRO A 120 -1.88 -10.10 5.13
N TRP A 121 -3.15 -9.79 5.37
CA TRP A 121 -3.58 -8.45 5.76
C TRP A 121 -3.15 -8.14 7.19
N LEU A 122 -2.86 -6.87 7.47
CA LEU A 122 -2.36 -6.44 8.77
C LEU A 122 -3.05 -5.17 9.24
N LEU A 123 -3.21 -5.07 10.57
CA LEU A 123 -3.31 -3.80 11.28
C LEU A 123 -1.98 -3.58 12.02
N LEU A 124 -1.41 -2.39 11.88
CA LEU A 124 -0.22 -1.96 12.60
C LEU A 124 -0.53 -0.69 13.39
N ASN A 125 0.07 -0.56 14.58
CA ASN A 125 0.16 0.72 15.27
C ASN A 125 1.41 1.47 14.80
N ALA A 126 1.37 2.79 14.79
CA ALA A 126 2.57 3.59 14.67
C ALA A 126 3.39 3.45 15.96
N LYS A 127 4.53 2.76 15.88
CA LYS A 127 5.49 2.62 16.98
C LYS A 127 6.25 3.91 17.21
N SER A 128 6.62 4.58 16.12
CA SER A 128 7.27 5.90 16.14
C SER A 128 7.03 6.62 14.83
N THR A 129 7.06 7.95 14.88
CA THR A 129 7.08 8.82 13.71
C THR A 129 8.25 9.78 13.81
N SER A 130 8.80 10.24 12.69
CA SER A 130 9.85 11.26 12.66
C SER A 130 9.66 12.21 11.47
N GLY A 131 10.36 13.34 11.53
CA GLY A 131 10.24 14.42 10.55
C GLY A 131 8.94 15.19 10.68
N ASN A 132 8.69 16.07 9.70
CA ASN A 132 7.47 16.87 9.63
C ASN A 132 6.91 16.79 8.20
N GLY A 133 5.87 15.98 7.99
CA GLY A 133 5.31 15.74 6.66
C GLY A 133 4.19 14.71 6.68
N VAL A 134 3.98 14.08 5.52
CA VAL A 134 2.78 13.27 5.25
C VAL A 134 2.59 12.11 6.22
N PHE A 135 3.66 11.45 6.69
CA PHE A 135 3.55 10.30 7.60
C PHE A 135 3.54 10.66 9.09
N THR A 136 3.86 11.92 9.46
CA THR A 136 3.95 12.34 10.87
C THR A 136 2.67 12.13 11.69
N PRO A 137 1.44 12.38 11.18
CA PRO A 137 0.23 12.25 11.98
C PRO A 137 -0.25 10.80 12.16
N THR A 138 0.43 9.82 11.59
CA THR A 138 -0.01 8.41 11.60
C THR A 138 -0.14 7.84 13.01
N LYS A 139 -1.27 7.18 13.28
CA LYS A 139 -1.56 6.41 14.51
C LYS A 139 -1.68 4.93 14.21
N SER A 140 -2.34 4.56 13.10
CA SER A 140 -2.50 3.17 12.66
C SER A 140 -2.33 3.07 11.15
N ILE A 141 -1.95 1.87 10.71
CA ILE A 141 -1.75 1.54 9.31
C ILE A 141 -2.44 0.20 9.04
N GLN A 142 -3.23 0.12 7.97
CA GLN A 142 -3.71 -1.16 7.47
C GLN A 142 -2.90 -1.53 6.21
N ARG A 143 -2.50 -2.79 6.10
CA ARG A 143 -2.06 -3.43 4.85
C ARG A 143 -3.15 -4.37 4.39
N VAL A 144 -3.73 -4.11 3.23
CA VAL A 144 -4.82 -4.91 2.65
C VAL A 144 -4.66 -5.03 1.14
N ARG A 145 -5.58 -5.75 0.47
CA ARG A 145 -5.55 -5.94 -0.99
C ARG A 145 -4.19 -6.43 -1.47
N THR A 146 -3.62 -7.33 -0.71
CA THR A 146 -2.31 -7.92 -1.01
C THR A 146 -2.42 -8.88 -2.18
N VAL A 147 -1.42 -8.89 -3.03
CA VAL A 147 -1.26 -9.82 -4.15
C VAL A 147 0.14 -10.42 -4.06
N ALA A 148 0.23 -11.74 -4.09
CA ALA A 148 1.48 -12.50 -4.04
C ALA A 148 2.36 -12.18 -2.81
N GLY A 149 3.68 -12.27 -2.93
CA GLY A 149 4.64 -11.91 -1.89
C GLY A 149 4.91 -12.98 -0.84
N VAL A 150 4.25 -14.14 -0.87
CA VAL A 150 4.55 -15.27 0.03
C VAL A 150 5.91 -15.86 -0.27
N ALA A 151 6.49 -16.55 0.71
CA ALA A 151 7.78 -17.22 0.53
C ALA A 151 7.76 -18.18 -0.68
N PRO A 152 8.93 -18.43 -1.34
CA PRO A 152 8.99 -19.38 -2.45
C PRO A 152 8.43 -20.76 -2.07
N ALA A 153 7.67 -21.36 -2.98
CA ALA A 153 7.17 -22.73 -2.81
C ALA A 153 8.31 -23.77 -2.89
N GLU A 154 9.40 -23.41 -3.53
CA GLU A 154 10.59 -24.25 -3.59
C GLU A 154 11.23 -24.42 -2.20
N ALA A 155 11.59 -25.65 -1.85
CA ALA A 155 12.16 -25.95 -0.55
C ALA A 155 13.50 -25.20 -0.30
N CYS A 156 13.60 -24.57 0.84
CA CYS A 156 14.85 -24.07 1.39
C CYS A 156 15.58 -25.25 2.08
N THR A 157 16.79 -25.51 1.65
CA THR A 157 17.62 -26.60 2.18
C THR A 157 19.00 -26.10 2.57
N ALA A 158 19.79 -26.89 3.28
CA ALA A 158 21.16 -26.54 3.65
C ALA A 158 22.03 -26.13 2.43
N ALA A 159 21.80 -26.73 1.26
CA ALA A 159 22.50 -26.37 0.02
C ALA A 159 22.15 -24.97 -0.50
N LYS A 160 21.02 -24.42 -0.06
CA LYS A 160 20.56 -23.07 -0.40
C LYS A 160 20.77 -22.05 0.73
N ALA A 161 21.44 -22.46 1.79
CA ALA A 161 21.68 -21.57 2.94
C ALA A 161 22.25 -20.21 2.50
N LYS A 162 21.71 -19.13 3.05
CA LYS A 162 22.02 -17.72 2.73
C LYS A 162 21.55 -17.24 1.34
N GLN A 163 20.90 -18.07 0.52
CA GLN A 163 20.27 -17.58 -0.69
C GLN A 163 19.15 -16.59 -0.37
N ILE A 164 19.07 -15.54 -1.16
CA ILE A 164 18.05 -14.50 -1.05
C ILE A 164 17.02 -14.69 -2.16
N ALA A 165 15.75 -14.71 -1.77
CA ALA A 165 14.62 -14.65 -2.69
C ALA A 165 13.94 -13.29 -2.58
N ARG A 166 13.69 -12.64 -3.72
CA ARG A 166 12.97 -11.36 -3.83
C ARG A 166 11.64 -11.63 -4.54
N VAL A 167 10.58 -11.78 -3.78
CA VAL A 167 9.27 -12.20 -4.29
C VAL A 167 8.40 -10.97 -4.54
N PRO A 168 7.99 -10.72 -5.80
CA PRO A 168 7.14 -9.58 -6.13
C PRO A 168 5.84 -9.57 -5.32
N TYR A 169 5.37 -8.39 -4.92
CA TYR A 169 4.07 -8.20 -4.29
C TYR A 169 3.50 -6.81 -4.59
N THR A 170 2.18 -6.70 -4.43
CA THR A 170 1.50 -5.41 -4.31
C THR A 170 0.63 -5.39 -3.07
N ALA A 171 0.34 -4.20 -2.57
CA ALA A 171 -0.57 -3.99 -1.45
C ALA A 171 -1.15 -2.57 -1.49
N ALA A 172 -2.27 -2.37 -0.78
CA ALA A 172 -2.74 -1.04 -0.44
C ALA A 172 -2.49 -0.80 1.06
N TYR A 173 -1.90 0.35 1.38
CA TYR A 173 -1.72 0.84 2.74
C TYR A 173 -2.67 1.99 3.02
N TYR A 174 -3.40 1.91 4.13
CA TYR A 174 -4.32 2.94 4.60
C TYR A 174 -3.81 3.48 5.92
N PHE A 175 -3.56 4.80 5.99
CA PHE A 175 -2.99 5.47 7.15
C PHE A 175 -4.06 6.28 7.88
N TYR A 176 -4.14 6.08 9.18
CA TYR A 176 -5.10 6.71 10.06
C TYR A 176 -4.42 7.65 11.04
N ARG A 177 -5.03 8.81 11.29
CA ARG A 177 -4.63 9.80 12.30
C ARG A 177 -5.71 9.95 13.34
N ALA A 178 -5.45 10.67 14.43
CA ALA A 178 -6.52 11.08 15.33
C ALA A 178 -7.60 11.83 14.53
N ALA A 179 -8.88 11.50 14.79
CA ALA A 179 -10.00 12.26 14.25
C ALA A 179 -9.96 13.69 14.77
N PRO A 180 -10.45 14.67 13.97
CA PRO A 180 -10.55 16.07 14.41
C PRO A 180 -11.39 16.24 15.65
#